data_7cf47888891425f222b9bc80fbc35a78
#
_entry.id   7cf47888891425f222b9bc80fbc35a78
#
_cell.length_a   1.000
_cell.length_b   1.000
_cell.length_c   1.000
_cell.angle_alpha   90.00
_cell.angle_beta   90.00
_cell.angle_gamma   90.00
#
_symmetry.space_group_name_H-M   'P 1'
#
loop_
_entity.id
_entity.type
_entity.pdbx_description
1 polymer ?
#
loop_
_entity_poly.entity_id
_entity_poly.type
_entity_poly.pdbx_seq_one_letter_code
_entity_poly.pdbx_strand_id
1 'polypeptide(L)'
;MFINKAPNGRNNLCGAAVARLRKEMGISQRALADQLQLLGLDLDKNAVQRMEAGKRFITDIELLTLAQCFGVSVETLYQVCQKTEESCA
;
A
#
# COMPACT_ATOMS: atom_id res chain seq x y z
N MET A 1 24.05 12.12 -0.02
CA MET A 1 22.68 11.99 -0.53
C MET A 1 21.85 11.17 0.44
N PHE A 2 20.66 11.62 0.75
CA PHE A 2 19.75 10.89 1.64
C PHE A 2 18.98 9.85 0.86
N ILE A 3 18.88 8.65 1.43
CA ILE A 3 18.07 7.57 0.87
C ILE A 3 16.95 7.30 1.86
N ASN A 4 15.71 7.57 1.43
CA ASN A 4 14.53 7.39 2.27
C ASN A 4 14.01 5.96 2.12
N LYS A 5 14.62 5.04 2.85
CA LYS A 5 14.23 3.63 2.83
C LYS A 5 13.84 3.17 4.22
N ALA A 6 12.87 2.25 4.28
CA ALA A 6 12.55 1.53 5.50
C ALA A 6 13.74 0.66 5.92
N PRO A 7 13.84 0.27 7.21
CA PRO A 7 14.95 -0.57 7.69
C PRO A 7 15.13 -1.87 6.91
N ASN A 8 14.05 -2.42 6.33
CA ASN A 8 14.10 -3.64 5.52
C ASN A 8 14.46 -3.37 4.05
N GLY A 9 14.87 -2.15 3.70
CA GLY A 9 15.25 -1.79 2.34
C GLY A 9 14.10 -1.40 1.42
N ARG A 10 12.85 -1.46 1.91
CA ARG A 10 11.69 -1.06 1.11
C ARG A 10 11.59 0.46 0.98
N ASN A 11 11.02 0.91 -0.12
CA ASN A 11 10.81 2.35 -0.38
C ASN A 11 9.49 2.86 0.21
N ASN A 12 8.71 2.00 0.87
CA ASN A 12 7.50 2.39 1.57
C ASN A 12 7.29 1.48 2.77
N LEU A 13 6.48 1.93 3.73
CA LEU A 13 6.14 1.14 4.91
C LEU A 13 4.87 0.32 4.71
N CYS A 14 3.93 0.80 3.90
CA CYS A 14 2.57 0.28 3.87
C CYS A 14 2.29 -0.67 2.71
N GLY A 15 3.25 -0.89 1.81
CA GLY A 15 3.02 -1.75 0.63
C GLY A 15 2.62 -3.18 0.99
N ALA A 16 3.25 -3.75 2.02
CA ALA A 16 2.90 -5.09 2.48
C ALA A 16 1.48 -5.14 3.04
N ALA A 17 1.07 -4.09 3.76
CA ALA A 17 -0.30 -4.00 4.27
C ALA A 17 -1.31 -3.85 3.13
N VAL A 18 -0.97 -3.09 2.09
CA VAL A 18 -1.81 -2.95 0.89
C VAL A 18 -2.05 -4.31 0.27
N ALA A 19 -1.00 -5.11 0.08
CA ALA A 19 -1.12 -6.45 -0.48
C ALA A 19 -2.00 -7.35 0.39
N ARG A 20 -1.80 -7.31 1.70
CA ARG A 20 -2.56 -8.12 2.65
C ARG A 20 -4.04 -7.76 2.63
N LEU A 21 -4.36 -6.48 2.74
CA LEU A 21 -5.75 -6.02 2.76
C LEU A 21 -6.45 -6.29 1.42
N ARG A 22 -5.73 -6.12 0.32
CA ARG A 22 -6.26 -6.44 -1.01
C ARG A 22 -6.63 -7.92 -1.10
N LYS A 23 -5.75 -8.80 -0.63
CA LYS A 23 -5.99 -10.25 -0.65
C LYS A 23 -7.16 -10.63 0.26
N GLU A 24 -7.28 -9.98 1.41
CA GLU A 24 -8.41 -10.19 2.30
C GLU A 24 -9.74 -9.77 1.66
N MET A 25 -9.72 -8.75 0.81
CA MET A 25 -10.90 -8.33 0.03
C MET A 25 -11.18 -9.26 -1.15
N GLY A 26 -10.26 -10.14 -1.49
CA GLY A 26 -10.41 -11.07 -2.60
C GLY A 26 -10.32 -10.42 -3.97
N ILE A 27 -9.63 -9.28 -4.10
CA ILE A 27 -9.53 -8.56 -5.37
C ILE A 27 -8.11 -8.60 -5.92
N SER A 28 -8.00 -8.47 -7.25
CA SER A 28 -6.73 -8.43 -7.95
C SER A 28 -6.07 -7.06 -7.81
N GLN A 29 -4.79 -6.98 -8.17
CA GLN A 29 -4.08 -5.69 -8.24
C GLN A 29 -4.76 -4.74 -9.23
N ARG A 30 -5.24 -5.26 -10.35
CA ARG A 30 -5.95 -4.46 -11.34
C ARG A 30 -7.27 -3.93 -10.79
N ALA A 31 -8.02 -4.77 -10.08
CA ALA A 31 -9.28 -4.34 -9.46
C ALA A 31 -9.04 -3.25 -8.41
N LEU A 32 -7.97 -3.36 -7.63
CA LEU A 32 -7.60 -2.32 -6.69
C LEU A 32 -7.26 -1.01 -7.42
N ALA A 33 -6.48 -1.09 -8.49
CA ALA A 33 -6.14 0.09 -9.29
C ALA A 33 -7.41 0.78 -9.82
N ASP A 34 -8.37 -0.01 -10.31
CA ASP A 34 -9.65 0.54 -10.79
C ASP A 34 -10.40 1.26 -9.68
N GLN A 35 -10.45 0.70 -8.48
CA GLN A 35 -11.10 1.34 -7.34
C GLN A 35 -10.40 2.64 -6.94
N LEU A 36 -9.08 2.66 -6.95
CA LEU A 36 -8.31 3.87 -6.63
C LEU A 36 -8.57 4.96 -7.66
N GLN A 37 -8.69 4.61 -8.94
CA GLN A 37 -9.02 5.57 -9.99
C GLN A 37 -10.40 6.19 -9.77
N LEU A 38 -11.36 5.40 -9.32
CA LEU A 38 -12.69 5.92 -8.98
C LEU A 38 -12.65 6.91 -7.82
N LEU A 39 -11.66 6.78 -6.93
CA LEU A 39 -11.45 7.73 -5.83
C LEU A 39 -10.58 8.92 -6.24
N GLY A 40 -10.22 9.03 -7.51
CA GLY A 40 -9.46 10.15 -8.03
C GLY A 40 -7.95 9.96 -8.04
N LEU A 41 -7.46 8.77 -7.74
CA LEU A 41 -6.04 8.48 -7.71
C LEU A 41 -5.62 7.78 -9.00
N ASP A 42 -4.80 8.45 -9.80
CA ASP A 42 -4.41 7.96 -11.13
C ASP A 42 -3.25 6.97 -11.01
N LEU A 43 -3.57 5.74 -10.59
CA LEU A 43 -2.62 4.64 -10.49
C LEU A 43 -3.11 3.46 -11.33
N ASP A 44 -2.18 2.81 -12.04
CA ASP A 44 -2.49 1.61 -12.80
C ASP A 44 -2.06 0.35 -12.02
N LYS A 45 -2.31 -0.81 -12.62
CA LYS A 45 -1.93 -2.10 -12.05
C LYS A 45 -0.43 -2.17 -11.73
N ASN A 46 0.40 -1.63 -12.62
CA ASN A 46 1.84 -1.68 -12.44
C ASN A 46 2.29 -0.85 -11.24
N ALA A 47 1.64 0.31 -11.02
CA ALA A 47 1.90 1.13 -9.84
C ALA A 47 1.54 0.38 -8.57
N VAL A 48 0.37 -0.28 -8.53
CA VAL A 48 -0.04 -1.10 -7.38
C VAL A 48 0.94 -2.23 -7.13
N GLN A 49 1.36 -2.92 -8.18
CA GLN A 49 2.34 -4.01 -8.07
C GLN A 49 3.65 -3.52 -7.43
N ARG A 50 4.14 -2.38 -7.90
CA ARG A 50 5.40 -1.81 -7.38
C ARG A 50 5.27 -1.32 -5.94
N MET A 51 4.10 -0.78 -5.57
CA MET A 51 3.82 -0.42 -4.18
C MET A 51 3.91 -1.65 -3.27
N GLU A 52 3.23 -2.72 -3.65
CA GLU A 52 3.19 -3.96 -2.86
C GLU A 52 4.57 -4.61 -2.75
N ALA A 53 5.37 -4.50 -3.81
CA ALA A 53 6.74 -5.02 -3.82
C ALA A 53 7.73 -4.16 -3.04
N GLY A 54 7.32 -2.97 -2.59
CA GLY A 54 8.18 -2.05 -1.85
C GLY A 54 9.15 -1.27 -2.71
N LYS A 55 8.94 -1.24 -4.02
CA LYS A 55 9.83 -0.57 -4.98
C LYS A 55 9.44 0.87 -5.27
N ARG A 56 8.22 1.26 -4.94
CA ARG A 56 7.68 2.58 -5.23
C ARG A 56 7.36 3.30 -3.93
N PHE A 57 7.71 4.58 -3.86
CA PHE A 57 7.28 5.43 -2.75
C PHE A 57 5.76 5.59 -2.77
N ILE A 58 5.16 5.72 -1.60
CA ILE A 58 3.74 6.01 -1.43
C ILE A 58 3.65 7.42 -0.85
N THR A 59 2.98 8.32 -1.57
CA THR A 59 2.78 9.68 -1.08
C THR A 59 1.70 9.71 0.00
N ASP A 60 1.64 10.81 0.75
CA ASP A 60 0.62 10.97 1.78
C ASP A 60 -0.79 11.01 1.18
N ILE A 61 -0.95 11.59 0.01
CA ILE A 61 -2.22 11.60 -0.73
C ILE A 61 -2.64 10.19 -1.09
N GLU A 62 -1.70 9.39 -1.60
CA GLU A 62 -1.95 8.00 -1.95
C GLU A 62 -2.30 7.17 -0.72
N LEU A 63 -1.59 7.40 0.37
CA LEU A 63 -1.83 6.69 1.62
C LEU A 63 -3.24 6.95 2.14
N LEU A 64 -3.69 8.19 2.12
CA LEU A 64 -5.04 8.55 2.56
C LEU A 64 -6.09 7.88 1.68
N THR A 65 -5.88 7.90 0.35
CA THR A 65 -6.83 7.27 -0.59
C THR A 65 -6.87 5.76 -0.40
N LEU A 66 -5.73 5.12 -0.15
CA LEU A 66 -5.67 3.69 0.15
C LEU A 66 -6.47 3.36 1.40
N ALA A 67 -6.32 4.15 2.45
CA ALA A 67 -7.08 3.97 3.69
C ALA A 67 -8.59 4.07 3.42
N GLN A 68 -9.01 5.06 2.64
CA GLN A 68 -10.41 5.21 2.25
C GLN A 68 -10.92 4.01 1.46
N CYS A 69 -10.12 3.53 0.52
CA CYS A 69 -10.46 2.38 -0.31
C CYS A 69 -10.70 1.12 0.54
N PHE A 70 -9.85 0.90 1.54
CA PHE A 70 -9.97 -0.25 2.43
C PHE A 70 -10.96 -0.04 3.57
N GLY A 71 -11.50 1.17 3.72
CA GLY A 71 -12.45 1.47 4.79
C GLY A 71 -11.82 1.51 6.17
N VAL A 72 -10.55 1.86 6.27
CA VAL A 72 -9.82 1.93 7.53
C VAL A 72 -9.19 3.32 7.70
N SER A 73 -8.75 3.63 8.91
CA SER A 73 -7.97 4.83 9.15
C SER A 73 -6.52 4.64 8.70
N VAL A 74 -5.80 5.73 8.45
CA VAL A 74 -4.37 5.68 8.14
C VAL A 74 -3.61 5.00 9.28
N GLU A 75 -3.98 5.27 10.51
CA GLU A 75 -3.37 4.65 11.68
C GLU A 75 -3.55 3.12 11.67
N THR A 76 -4.76 2.65 11.36
CA THR A 76 -5.05 1.22 11.24
C THR A 76 -4.23 0.58 10.12
N LEU A 77 -4.12 1.26 8.98
CA LEU A 77 -3.30 0.79 7.86
C LEU A 77 -1.84 0.63 8.30
N TYR A 78 -1.31 1.59 9.04
CA TYR A 78 0.05 1.53 9.57
C TYR A 78 0.23 0.36 10.54
N GLN A 79 -0.76 0.11 11.42
CA GLN A 79 -0.72 -1.02 12.35
C GLN A 79 -0.72 -2.36 11.62
N VAL A 80 -1.50 -2.50 10.55
CA VAL A 80 -1.51 -3.70 9.72
C VAL A 80 -0.13 -3.91 9.08
N CYS A 81 0.49 -2.83 8.63
CA CYS A 81 1.84 -2.87 8.08
C CYS A 81 2.85 -3.44 9.09
N GLN A 82 2.83 -2.95 10.33
CA GLN A 82 3.72 -3.43 11.37
C GLN A 82 3.51 -4.91 11.66
N LYS A 83 2.27 -5.36 11.78
CA LYS A 83 1.96 -6.78 12.02
C LYS A 83 2.41 -7.66 10.88
N THR A 84 2.27 -7.19 9.64
CA THR A 84 2.68 -7.94 8.46
C THR A 84 4.20 -8.12 8.45
N GLU A 85 4.95 -7.09 8.79
CA GLU A 85 6.41 -7.18 8.89
C GLU A 85 6.84 -8.14 10.00
N GLU A 86 6.20 -8.08 11.16
CA GLU A 86 6.50 -8.98 12.27
C GLU A 86 6.23 -10.43 11.89
N SER A 87 5.18 -10.68 11.11
CA SER A 87 4.84 -12.02 10.65
C SER A 87 5.85 -12.57 9.65
N CYS A 88 6.53 -11.70 8.93
CA CYS A 88 7.51 -12.08 7.91
C CYS A 88 8.94 -12.19 8.46
N ALA A 89 9.12 -11.82 9.70
CA ALA A 89 10.44 -11.83 10.34
C ALA A 89 10.95 -13.25 10.59
#